data_c257260cd14014fcf03832d39425d0d5
#
_entry.id   c257260cd14014fcf03832d39425d0d5
#
_cell.length_a   1.000
_cell.length_b   1.000
_cell.length_c   1.000
_cell.angle_alpha   90.00
_cell.angle_beta   90.00
_cell.angle_gamma   90.00
#
_symmetry.space_group_name_H-M   'P 1'
#
loop_
_entity.id
_entity.type
_entity.pdbx_description
1 polymer ?
#
loop_
_entity_poly.entity_id
_entity_poly.type
_entity_poly.pdbx_seq_one_letter_code
_entity_poly.pdbx_strand_id
1 'polypeptide(L)'
;MKRNFNISGMLEEFPNISLLDIHYYGLKGYGIDFDSEHGERPKFHIWDLNSLFSVVPMQPDITSPYTFKSDTLTFNGEELPFNVQFVKWIKGVPSYFYYRNIDEWIQTIDNEIVLTTNFQQRCKGCSFCCRDLQDKLSNITPKKGMDLVMKDRQDFYNIGELAVVTGMFRDEDTTINHLSEVTNIARNKGFNGHLFYIGTQVRTEKGIQRLLDNLNGVPLRYSYALETFIKREELHPLKVLPLDEIVDTVRMLKQSGVWKMEYGYMPGIDNLESFYQNACKFKDIARPHVSIFRPINAEQSKLVSDDCQSDPVRYLCKMREHFEKLYGCPIYGNNLGNLWTFPINRINPIFMTGEPPNGR
;
A
#
# COMPACT_ATOMS: atom_id res chain seq x y z
N MET A 1 -10.52 -26.29 -9.14
CA MET A 1 -9.78 -27.29 -8.34
C MET A 1 -9.64 -26.72 -6.92
N LYS A 2 -10.24 -27.36 -5.91
CA LYS A 2 -10.02 -26.93 -4.51
C LYS A 2 -8.57 -27.23 -4.15
N ARG A 3 -7.77 -26.23 -3.90
CA ARG A 3 -6.44 -26.42 -3.32
C ARG A 3 -6.61 -26.67 -1.82
N ASN A 4 -6.11 -27.78 -1.32
CA ASN A 4 -6.02 -28.02 0.12
C ASN A 4 -4.95 -27.09 0.70
N PHE A 5 -5.38 -25.92 1.13
CA PHE A 5 -4.54 -25.02 1.90
C PHE A 5 -4.45 -25.56 3.33
N ASN A 6 -3.25 -26.01 3.71
CA ASN A 6 -2.99 -26.62 5.02
C ASN A 6 -2.39 -25.60 5.99
N ILE A 7 -3.21 -25.03 6.86
CA ILE A 7 -2.78 -24.02 7.85
C ILE A 7 -1.77 -24.61 8.84
N SER A 8 -1.99 -25.83 9.34
CA SER A 8 -1.08 -26.45 10.30
C SER A 8 0.31 -26.63 9.72
N GLY A 9 0.41 -27.11 8.47
CA GLY A 9 1.69 -27.21 7.77
C GLY A 9 2.36 -25.85 7.54
N MET A 10 1.57 -24.79 7.33
CA MET A 10 2.10 -23.43 7.21
C MET A 10 2.66 -22.92 8.55
N LEU A 11 1.99 -23.19 9.66
CA LEU A 11 2.48 -22.80 10.99
C LEU A 11 3.75 -23.58 11.39
N GLU A 12 3.88 -24.82 10.96
CA GLU A 12 5.09 -25.63 11.16
C GLU A 12 6.27 -25.09 10.32
N GLU A 13 6.01 -24.74 9.05
CA GLU A 13 7.02 -24.19 8.13
C GLU A 13 7.42 -22.77 8.52
N PHE A 14 6.49 -21.96 9.03
CA PHE A 14 6.68 -20.54 9.37
C PHE A 14 6.32 -20.26 10.85
N PRO A 15 7.10 -20.76 11.82
CA PRO A 15 6.75 -20.68 13.25
C PRO A 15 6.70 -19.25 13.81
N ASN A 16 7.32 -18.29 13.13
CA ASN A 16 7.31 -16.88 13.50
C ASN A 16 6.15 -16.07 12.89
N ILE A 17 5.33 -16.70 12.04
CA ILE A 17 4.17 -16.06 11.43
C ILE A 17 2.92 -16.53 12.19
N SER A 18 2.11 -15.59 12.64
CA SER A 18 0.92 -15.91 13.42
C SER A 18 -0.18 -16.56 12.56
N LEU A 19 -1.07 -17.31 13.22
CA LEU A 19 -2.27 -17.87 12.57
C LEU A 19 -3.09 -16.76 11.88
N LEU A 20 -3.21 -15.59 12.52
CA LEU A 20 -3.90 -14.46 11.96
C LEU A 20 -3.28 -13.97 10.64
N ASP A 21 -1.95 -13.86 10.61
CA ASP A 21 -1.23 -13.45 9.41
C ASP A 21 -1.37 -14.47 8.28
N ILE A 22 -1.36 -15.77 8.60
CA ILE A 22 -1.60 -16.82 7.62
C ILE A 22 -2.99 -16.70 7.02
N HIS A 23 -4.02 -16.50 7.84
CA HIS A 23 -5.37 -16.24 7.34
C HIS A 23 -5.44 -14.97 6.49
N TYR A 24 -4.74 -13.91 6.91
CA TYR A 24 -4.68 -12.68 6.13
C TYR A 24 -4.08 -12.92 4.75
N TYR A 25 -2.96 -13.63 4.66
CA TYR A 25 -2.35 -13.98 3.37
C TYR A 25 -3.25 -14.90 2.55
N GLY A 26 -3.94 -15.82 3.21
CA GLY A 26 -4.94 -16.67 2.58
C GLY A 26 -6.08 -15.86 1.96
N LEU A 27 -6.64 -14.92 2.70
CA LEU A 27 -7.68 -14.01 2.23
C LEU A 27 -7.19 -13.14 1.07
N LYS A 28 -5.94 -12.69 1.10
CA LYS A 28 -5.34 -11.92 -0.02
C LYS A 28 -5.07 -12.78 -1.24
N GLY A 29 -4.56 -13.99 -1.02
CA GLY A 29 -4.18 -14.91 -2.10
C GLY A 29 -5.37 -15.57 -2.78
N TYR A 30 -6.30 -16.08 -2.00
CA TYR A 30 -7.44 -16.86 -2.51
C TYR A 30 -8.74 -16.04 -2.62
N GLY A 31 -8.81 -14.88 -2.00
CA GLY A 31 -10.05 -14.11 -1.92
C GLY A 31 -11.08 -14.71 -0.96
N ILE A 32 -12.30 -14.19 -1.03
CA ILE A 32 -13.47 -14.70 -0.30
C ILE A 32 -14.56 -15.04 -1.31
N ASP A 33 -15.10 -16.23 -1.20
CA ASP A 33 -16.34 -16.57 -1.89
C ASP A 33 -17.53 -16.00 -1.09
N PHE A 34 -18.41 -15.26 -1.74
CA PHE A 34 -19.52 -14.58 -1.07
C PHE A 34 -20.75 -14.54 -2.01
N ASP A 35 -21.91 -14.36 -1.42
CA ASP A 35 -23.16 -14.31 -2.17
C ASP A 35 -23.24 -13.02 -3.02
N SER A 36 -23.62 -13.16 -4.28
CA SER A 36 -23.59 -12.10 -5.31
C SER A 36 -24.48 -10.86 -5.02
N GLU A 37 -25.27 -10.88 -3.95
CA GLU A 37 -26.09 -9.73 -3.54
C GLU A 37 -25.27 -8.51 -3.07
N HIS A 38 -23.97 -8.67 -2.86
CA HIS A 38 -23.10 -7.67 -2.24
C HIS A 38 -22.36 -6.76 -3.23
N GLY A 39 -22.56 -6.89 -4.53
CA GLY A 39 -21.98 -6.01 -5.55
C GLY A 39 -20.56 -6.38 -5.99
N GLU A 40 -20.05 -5.68 -7.00
CA GLU A 40 -18.82 -6.07 -7.72
C GLU A 40 -17.51 -5.99 -6.91
N ARG A 41 -17.47 -5.28 -5.78
CA ARG A 41 -16.28 -5.09 -4.97
C ARG A 41 -16.61 -4.98 -3.47
N PRO A 42 -17.00 -6.08 -2.84
CA PRO A 42 -17.28 -6.04 -1.41
C PRO A 42 -16.03 -5.70 -0.60
N LYS A 43 -16.23 -4.99 0.49
CA LYS A 43 -15.21 -4.74 1.49
C LYS A 43 -15.63 -5.39 2.79
N PHE A 44 -14.68 -6.03 3.44
CA PHE A 44 -14.87 -6.67 4.72
C PHE A 44 -13.94 -6.02 5.72
N HIS A 45 -14.46 -5.64 6.86
CA HIS A 45 -13.67 -5.25 8.01
C HIS A 45 -13.50 -6.45 8.92
N ILE A 46 -12.27 -6.87 9.15
CA ILE A 46 -11.94 -7.92 10.11
C ILE A 46 -11.33 -7.23 11.32
N TRP A 47 -12.09 -7.14 12.40
CA TRP A 47 -11.73 -6.39 13.60
C TRP A 47 -10.46 -6.93 14.26
N ASP A 48 -10.28 -8.24 14.28
CA ASP A 48 -9.10 -8.89 14.84
C ASP A 48 -7.81 -8.54 14.10
N LEU A 49 -7.92 -8.20 12.82
CA LEU A 49 -6.83 -7.72 11.99
C LEU A 49 -6.74 -6.20 11.97
N ASN A 50 -7.73 -5.52 12.56
CA ASN A 50 -7.93 -4.08 12.53
C ASN A 50 -7.68 -3.51 11.12
N SER A 51 -8.21 -4.17 10.13
CA SER A 51 -7.95 -3.87 8.73
C SER A 51 -9.21 -4.04 7.89
N LEU A 52 -9.37 -3.15 6.95
CA LEU A 52 -10.38 -3.25 5.92
C LEU A 52 -9.84 -4.09 4.75
N PHE A 53 -10.62 -5.02 4.29
CA PHE A 53 -10.27 -5.86 3.15
C PHE A 53 -11.19 -5.60 1.97
N SER A 54 -10.61 -5.30 0.84
CA SER A 54 -11.28 -5.42 -0.44
C SER A 54 -10.79 -6.73 -1.03
N VAL A 55 -11.59 -7.77 -0.94
CA VAL A 55 -11.10 -9.11 -1.24
C VAL A 55 -11.39 -9.43 -2.69
N VAL A 56 -10.39 -9.20 -3.52
CA VAL A 56 -10.31 -9.74 -4.86
C VAL A 56 -9.20 -10.78 -4.83
N PRO A 57 -9.43 -12.00 -5.27
CA PRO A 57 -8.38 -13.03 -5.28
C PRO A 57 -7.24 -12.64 -6.22
N MET A 58 -6.02 -13.05 -5.88
CA MET A 58 -4.88 -12.94 -6.81
C MET A 58 -5.10 -13.83 -8.04
N GLN A 59 -5.98 -14.81 -7.92
CA GLN A 59 -6.40 -15.71 -9.01
C GLN A 59 -7.93 -15.79 -9.04
N PRO A 60 -8.59 -15.09 -9.95
CA PRO A 60 -10.06 -15.06 -10.01
C PRO A 60 -10.72 -16.41 -10.34
N ASP A 61 -9.98 -17.35 -10.92
CA ASP A 61 -10.50 -18.65 -11.36
C ASP A 61 -10.36 -19.78 -10.32
N ILE A 62 -9.87 -19.46 -9.12
CA ILE A 62 -9.69 -20.45 -8.04
C ILE A 62 -10.84 -20.33 -7.05
N THR A 63 -11.47 -21.47 -6.73
CA THR A 63 -12.43 -21.54 -5.63
C THR A 63 -11.71 -21.24 -4.32
N SER A 64 -12.14 -20.19 -3.63
CA SER A 64 -11.58 -19.81 -2.33
C SER A 64 -11.90 -20.85 -1.26
N PRO A 65 -10.96 -21.14 -0.35
CA PRO A 65 -11.28 -21.89 0.86
C PRO A 65 -12.05 -21.03 1.87
N TYR A 66 -12.13 -19.71 1.67
CA TYR A 66 -12.86 -18.78 2.52
C TYR A 66 -14.22 -18.48 1.93
N THR A 67 -15.25 -18.58 2.76
CA THR A 67 -16.62 -18.22 2.37
C THR A 67 -17.22 -17.28 3.40
N PHE A 68 -17.86 -16.21 2.94
CA PHE A 68 -18.62 -15.30 3.80
C PHE A 68 -20.10 -15.46 3.51
N LYS A 69 -20.86 -15.90 4.52
CA LYS A 69 -22.29 -16.11 4.41
C LYS A 69 -22.97 -15.87 5.76
N SER A 70 -24.12 -15.19 5.76
CA SER A 70 -24.88 -14.90 6.99
C SER A 70 -24.02 -14.26 8.09
N ASP A 71 -23.23 -13.25 7.71
CA ASP A 71 -22.29 -12.51 8.59
C ASP A 71 -21.18 -13.36 9.22
N THR A 72 -20.98 -14.58 8.75
CA THR A 72 -19.98 -15.49 9.24
C THR A 72 -18.93 -15.78 8.17
N LEU A 73 -17.64 -15.63 8.53
CA LEU A 73 -16.51 -16.05 7.72
C LEU A 73 -16.11 -17.48 8.08
N THR A 74 -16.06 -18.36 7.09
CA THR A 74 -15.62 -19.73 7.27
C THR A 74 -14.37 -20.00 6.47
N PHE A 75 -13.59 -20.99 6.93
CA PHE A 75 -12.45 -21.56 6.22
C PHE A 75 -12.67 -23.06 6.06
N ASN A 76 -12.73 -23.56 4.83
CA ASN A 76 -13.07 -24.93 4.50
C ASN A 76 -14.39 -25.43 5.15
N GLY A 77 -15.33 -24.52 5.43
CA GLY A 77 -16.61 -24.80 6.06
C GLY A 77 -16.60 -24.72 7.60
N GLU A 78 -15.44 -24.51 8.23
CA GLU A 78 -15.32 -24.27 9.66
C GLU A 78 -15.36 -22.78 9.94
N GLU A 79 -16.14 -22.34 10.94
CA GLU A 79 -16.26 -20.95 11.34
C GLU A 79 -14.94 -20.44 11.89
N LEU A 80 -14.51 -19.27 11.38
CA LEU A 80 -13.36 -18.58 11.92
C LEU A 80 -13.77 -17.67 13.07
N PRO A 81 -12.99 -17.62 14.17
CA PRO A 81 -13.29 -16.80 15.32
C PRO A 81 -12.98 -15.31 15.06
N PHE A 82 -13.27 -14.82 13.87
CA PHE A 82 -13.02 -13.44 13.48
C PHE A 82 -14.32 -12.65 13.48
N ASN A 83 -14.27 -11.48 14.06
CA ASN A 83 -15.35 -10.52 13.96
C ASN A 83 -15.26 -9.81 12.60
N VAL A 84 -16.10 -10.22 11.67
CA VAL A 84 -16.12 -9.72 10.30
C VAL A 84 -17.38 -8.90 10.07
N GLN A 85 -17.19 -7.71 9.58
CA GLN A 85 -18.28 -6.84 9.17
C GLN A 85 -18.23 -6.57 7.67
N PHE A 86 -19.31 -6.83 6.97
CA PHE A 86 -19.46 -6.39 5.59
C PHE A 86 -19.61 -4.87 5.53
N VAL A 87 -18.82 -4.23 4.68
CA VAL A 87 -18.84 -2.77 4.52
C VAL A 87 -19.31 -2.44 3.12
N LYS A 88 -20.53 -1.92 3.02
CA LYS A 88 -21.03 -1.38 1.75
C LYS A 88 -20.31 -0.07 1.45
N TRP A 89 -19.66 -0.01 0.30
CA TRP A 89 -18.99 1.22 -0.12
C TRP A 89 -20.03 2.26 -0.57
N ILE A 90 -20.20 3.31 0.20
CA ILE A 90 -21.07 4.44 -0.14
C ILE A 90 -20.21 5.71 -0.08
N LYS A 91 -20.19 6.48 -1.15
CA LYS A 91 -19.46 7.75 -1.23
C LYS A 91 -19.90 8.69 -0.08
N GLY A 92 -18.94 9.24 0.64
CA GLY A 92 -19.18 10.23 1.71
C GLY A 92 -19.70 9.66 3.04
N VAL A 93 -19.93 8.34 3.13
CA VAL A 93 -20.31 7.70 4.39
C VAL A 93 -19.08 7.07 5.05
N PRO A 94 -18.90 7.25 6.37
CA PRO A 94 -17.85 6.53 7.09
C PRO A 94 -18.01 5.04 6.86
N SER A 95 -16.98 4.41 6.35
CA SER A 95 -17.01 2.97 6.11
C SER A 95 -16.79 2.19 7.40
N TYR A 96 -16.11 2.80 8.38
CA TYR A 96 -15.89 2.31 9.75
C TYR A 96 -15.13 3.38 10.55
N PHE A 97 -14.81 3.10 11.81
CA PHE A 97 -14.37 4.07 12.81
C PHE A 97 -13.13 4.90 12.42
N TYR A 98 -12.21 4.36 11.62
CA TYR A 98 -10.91 5.00 11.34
C TYR A 98 -10.70 5.42 9.89
N TYR A 99 -11.63 5.08 9.00
CA TYR A 99 -11.47 5.31 7.57
C TYR A 99 -12.67 6.02 7.00
N ARG A 100 -12.44 7.16 6.37
CA ARG A 100 -13.48 7.96 5.77
C ARG A 100 -13.10 8.40 4.36
N ASN A 101 -13.94 8.09 3.41
CA ASN A 101 -13.85 8.66 2.08
C ASN A 101 -14.60 9.99 2.08
N ILE A 102 -13.86 11.09 2.11
CA ILE A 102 -14.42 12.45 1.97
C ILE A 102 -14.81 12.67 0.52
N ASP A 103 -13.99 12.16 -0.40
CA ASP A 103 -14.20 12.18 -1.84
C ASP A 103 -13.50 10.97 -2.48
N GLU A 104 -13.69 10.72 -3.78
CA GLU A 104 -12.99 9.66 -4.53
C GLU A 104 -11.46 9.75 -4.41
N TRP A 105 -10.95 10.94 -4.18
CA TRP A 105 -9.53 11.28 -4.19
C TRP A 105 -8.97 11.66 -2.83
N ILE A 106 -9.83 11.76 -1.82
CA ILE A 106 -9.47 12.22 -0.48
C ILE A 106 -9.97 11.22 0.54
N GLN A 107 -9.06 10.72 1.34
CA GLN A 107 -9.35 9.78 2.41
C GLN A 107 -8.72 10.29 3.70
N THR A 108 -9.36 10.05 4.82
CA THR A 108 -8.77 10.25 6.13
C THR A 108 -8.75 8.93 6.88
N ILE A 109 -7.65 8.65 7.55
CA ILE A 109 -7.44 7.41 8.27
C ILE A 109 -6.73 7.76 9.56
N ASP A 110 -7.42 7.62 10.67
CA ASP A 110 -6.86 7.95 11.98
C ASP A 110 -6.20 9.35 11.97
N ASN A 111 -4.87 9.43 12.07
CA ASN A 111 -4.09 10.67 12.04
C ASN A 111 -3.48 10.99 10.66
N GLU A 112 -3.98 10.38 9.59
CA GLU A 112 -3.48 10.56 8.23
C GLU A 112 -4.52 11.17 7.30
N ILE A 113 -4.05 12.00 6.38
CA ILE A 113 -4.80 12.43 5.19
C ILE A 113 -4.12 11.82 3.97
N VAL A 114 -4.89 11.15 3.14
CA VAL A 114 -4.42 10.61 1.87
C VAL A 114 -5.05 11.39 0.73
N LEU A 115 -4.22 12.13 0.00
CA LEU A 115 -4.62 12.79 -1.23
C LEU A 115 -4.11 11.99 -2.42
N THR A 116 -5.03 11.53 -3.21
CA THR A 116 -4.71 10.91 -4.49
C THR A 116 -4.84 11.96 -5.58
N THR A 117 -3.76 12.67 -5.86
CA THR A 117 -3.80 13.86 -6.67
C THR A 117 -2.97 13.78 -7.93
N ASN A 118 -3.63 13.68 -9.05
CA ASN A 118 -3.13 14.18 -10.31
C ASN A 118 -4.29 14.82 -11.05
N PHE A 119 -4.60 16.04 -10.68
CA PHE A 119 -5.79 16.75 -11.17
C PHE A 119 -5.69 17.19 -12.64
N GLN A 120 -4.52 17.19 -13.22
CA GLN A 120 -4.27 17.84 -14.51
C GLN A 120 -3.98 16.88 -15.67
N GLN A 121 -3.65 15.62 -15.39
CA GLN A 121 -3.27 14.67 -16.44
C GLN A 121 -3.77 13.27 -16.14
N ARG A 122 -4.24 12.58 -17.20
CA ARG A 122 -4.45 11.13 -17.13
C ARG A 122 -3.09 10.46 -16.91
N CYS A 123 -2.94 9.76 -15.80
CA CYS A 123 -1.80 8.87 -15.63
C CYS A 123 -1.92 7.74 -16.64
N LYS A 124 -0.94 7.61 -17.52
CA LYS A 124 -0.87 6.51 -18.49
C LYS A 124 0.23 5.56 -18.10
N GLY A 125 -0.05 4.27 -18.13
CA GLY A 125 0.98 3.36 -18.46
C GLY A 125 1.51 2.36 -17.47
N CYS A 126 0.94 2.18 -16.29
CA CYS A 126 1.30 0.99 -15.50
C CYS A 126 0.26 -0.10 -15.75
N SER A 127 0.65 -1.21 -16.37
CA SER A 127 -0.26 -2.29 -16.75
C SER A 127 -0.97 -2.95 -15.56
N PHE A 128 -0.42 -2.84 -14.37
CA PHE A 128 -1.00 -3.33 -13.12
C PHE A 128 -1.89 -2.31 -12.39
N CYS A 129 -1.92 -1.05 -12.84
CA CYS A 129 -2.62 0.02 -12.13
C CYS A 129 -4.10 0.06 -12.52
N CYS A 130 -4.97 0.21 -11.53
CA CYS A 130 -6.41 0.37 -11.77
C CYS A 130 -6.80 1.78 -12.22
N ARG A 131 -5.88 2.74 -12.23
CA ARG A 131 -6.18 4.15 -12.54
C ARG A 131 -6.47 4.42 -14.01
N ASP A 132 -5.93 3.61 -14.91
CA ASP A 132 -6.25 3.74 -16.35
C ASP A 132 -7.74 3.49 -16.63
N LEU A 133 -8.44 2.83 -15.71
CA LEU A 133 -9.89 2.59 -15.81
C LEU A 133 -10.71 3.75 -15.26
N GLN A 134 -10.09 4.77 -14.68
CA GLN A 134 -10.78 5.94 -14.15
C GLN A 134 -10.84 7.04 -15.22
N ASP A 135 -11.93 7.08 -15.97
CA ASP A 135 -12.16 8.09 -17.01
C ASP A 135 -12.32 9.52 -16.49
N LYS A 136 -12.38 9.71 -15.17
CA LYS A 136 -12.66 11.01 -14.56
C LYS A 136 -11.41 11.56 -13.91
N LEU A 137 -10.97 12.71 -14.43
CA LEU A 137 -10.05 13.57 -13.70
C LEU A 137 -10.77 14.17 -12.49
N SER A 138 -10.12 14.19 -11.35
CA SER A 138 -10.64 14.93 -10.21
C SER A 138 -10.63 16.43 -10.53
N ASN A 139 -11.77 17.08 -10.34
CA ASN A 139 -11.87 18.54 -10.42
C ASN A 139 -11.52 19.22 -9.08
N ILE A 140 -10.98 18.49 -8.13
CA ILE A 140 -10.65 18.97 -6.81
C ILE A 140 -9.24 19.58 -6.85
N THR A 141 -9.15 20.89 -6.64
CA THR A 141 -7.87 21.55 -6.41
C THR A 141 -7.32 21.20 -5.02
N PRO A 142 -5.99 21.30 -4.78
CA PRO A 142 -5.42 21.08 -3.45
C PRO A 142 -6.12 21.91 -2.36
N LYS A 143 -6.44 23.17 -2.64
CA LYS A 143 -7.17 24.05 -1.70
C LYS A 143 -8.55 23.48 -1.37
N LYS A 144 -9.34 23.13 -2.38
CA LYS A 144 -10.69 22.56 -2.18
C LYS A 144 -10.62 21.23 -1.41
N GLY A 145 -9.62 20.41 -1.71
CA GLY A 145 -9.38 19.16 -0.99
C GLY A 145 -9.13 19.39 0.49
N MET A 146 -8.24 20.33 0.83
CA MET A 146 -7.96 20.68 2.21
C MET A 146 -9.17 21.32 2.91
N ASP A 147 -9.96 22.12 2.23
CA ASP A 147 -11.19 22.71 2.78
C ASP A 147 -12.22 21.61 3.12
N LEU A 148 -12.32 20.57 2.29
CA LEU A 148 -13.17 19.41 2.56
C LEU A 148 -12.68 18.62 3.78
N VAL A 149 -11.37 18.38 3.87
CA VAL A 149 -10.79 17.68 5.02
C VAL A 149 -11.07 18.45 6.32
N MET A 150 -10.83 19.76 6.34
CA MET A 150 -11.06 20.57 7.54
C MET A 150 -12.54 20.64 7.94
N LYS A 151 -13.44 20.61 7.00
CA LYS A 151 -14.89 20.54 7.28
C LYS A 151 -15.27 19.20 7.91
N ASP A 152 -14.57 18.14 7.56
CA ASP A 152 -14.80 16.79 8.07
C ASP A 152 -14.08 16.50 9.38
N ARG A 153 -12.86 17.04 9.53
CA ARG A 153 -11.95 16.79 10.65
C ARG A 153 -11.73 18.06 11.46
N GLN A 154 -12.36 18.13 12.65
CA GLN A 154 -12.16 19.26 13.58
C GLN A 154 -10.78 19.19 14.27
N ASP A 155 -10.16 18.02 14.28
CA ASP A 155 -8.84 17.75 14.87
C ASP A 155 -7.70 17.82 13.84
N PHE A 156 -7.86 18.60 12.76
CA PHE A 156 -6.90 18.70 11.66
C PHE A 156 -5.45 18.97 12.10
N TYR A 157 -5.26 19.76 13.17
CA TYR A 157 -3.95 20.05 13.74
C TYR A 157 -3.28 18.84 14.41
N ASN A 158 -4.02 17.77 14.70
CA ASN A 158 -3.50 16.52 15.26
C ASN A 158 -3.13 15.51 14.16
N ILE A 159 -3.40 15.84 12.89
CA ILE A 159 -3.04 14.95 11.80
C ILE A 159 -1.53 14.92 11.64
N GLY A 160 -0.95 13.72 11.76
CA GLY A 160 0.50 13.52 11.73
C GLY A 160 1.08 13.35 10.33
N GLU A 161 0.30 12.85 9.38
CA GLU A 161 0.78 12.53 8.04
C GLU A 161 -0.15 13.08 6.94
N LEU A 162 0.45 13.75 5.97
CA LEU A 162 -0.17 14.14 4.73
C LEU A 162 0.40 13.30 3.60
N ALA A 163 -0.27 12.22 3.25
CA ALA A 163 0.15 11.34 2.17
C ALA A 163 -0.35 11.86 0.82
N VAL A 164 0.57 12.08 -0.10
CA VAL A 164 0.30 12.51 -1.47
C VAL A 164 0.72 11.41 -2.44
N VAL A 165 -0.28 10.78 -3.04
CA VAL A 165 -0.10 9.75 -4.06
C VAL A 165 -0.39 10.37 -5.42
N THR A 166 0.64 10.58 -6.21
CA THR A 166 0.48 11.14 -7.55
C THR A 166 0.51 10.02 -8.61
N GLY A 167 -0.19 10.26 -9.72
CA GLY A 167 0.17 9.61 -10.96
C GLY A 167 1.46 10.20 -11.54
N MET A 168 1.65 10.12 -12.84
CA MET A 168 2.76 10.77 -13.53
C MET A 168 2.37 12.21 -13.87
N PHE A 169 3.08 13.19 -13.32
CA PHE A 169 3.09 14.55 -13.84
C PHE A 169 3.99 14.63 -15.09
N ARG A 170 3.90 15.75 -15.80
CA ARG A 170 4.69 15.96 -17.02
C ARG A 170 6.20 15.91 -16.75
N ASP A 171 6.62 16.51 -15.64
CA ASP A 171 8.03 16.66 -15.28
C ASP A 171 8.23 16.76 -13.76
N GLU A 172 9.49 16.75 -13.34
CA GLU A 172 9.90 16.86 -11.94
C GLU A 172 9.48 18.20 -11.33
N ASP A 173 9.61 19.29 -12.07
CA ASP A 173 9.26 20.63 -11.61
C ASP A 173 7.78 20.78 -11.28
N THR A 174 6.92 20.22 -12.13
CA THR A 174 5.47 20.18 -11.89
C THR A 174 5.14 19.38 -10.64
N THR A 175 5.84 18.26 -10.43
CA THR A 175 5.67 17.42 -9.23
C THR A 175 6.07 18.18 -7.97
N ILE A 176 7.24 18.82 -7.99
CA ILE A 176 7.75 19.60 -6.85
C ILE A 176 6.80 20.74 -6.51
N ASN A 177 6.36 21.51 -7.50
CA ASN A 177 5.43 22.61 -7.29
C ASN A 177 4.12 22.13 -6.67
N HIS A 178 3.57 20.99 -7.15
CA HIS A 178 2.35 20.41 -6.60
C HIS A 178 2.52 19.98 -5.13
N LEU A 179 3.59 19.25 -4.81
CA LEU A 179 3.87 18.82 -3.43
C LEU A 179 4.05 20.01 -2.49
N SER A 180 4.75 21.05 -2.96
CA SER A 180 4.95 22.29 -2.21
C SER A 180 3.64 23.04 -1.99
N GLU A 181 2.79 23.14 -3.01
CA GLU A 181 1.48 23.79 -2.91
C GLU A 181 0.58 23.08 -1.90
N VAL A 182 0.43 21.76 -2.02
CA VAL A 182 -0.39 20.96 -1.11
C VAL A 182 0.07 21.13 0.33
N THR A 183 1.38 21.03 0.57
CA THR A 183 1.97 21.13 1.91
C THR A 183 1.78 22.55 2.48
N ASN A 184 2.01 23.60 1.70
CA ASN A 184 1.84 24.98 2.13
C ASN A 184 0.36 25.29 2.49
N ILE A 185 -0.58 24.80 1.69
CA ILE A 185 -2.01 24.97 1.99
C ILE A 185 -2.36 24.27 3.31
N ALA A 186 -1.88 23.03 3.52
CA ALA A 186 -2.11 22.29 4.76
C ALA A 186 -1.52 23.03 5.97
N ARG A 187 -0.27 23.50 5.87
CA ARG A 187 0.39 24.27 6.95
C ARG A 187 -0.35 25.56 7.30
N ASN A 188 -0.78 26.32 6.30
CA ASN A 188 -1.55 27.54 6.52
C ASN A 188 -2.88 27.28 7.24
N LYS A 189 -3.33 26.04 7.27
CA LYS A 189 -4.52 25.59 7.99
C LYS A 189 -4.21 24.89 9.33
N GLY A 190 -2.95 24.90 9.78
CA GLY A 190 -2.53 24.38 11.08
C GLY A 190 -1.95 22.94 11.06
N PHE A 191 -1.72 22.36 9.89
CA PHE A 191 -1.05 21.06 9.80
C PHE A 191 0.39 21.15 10.30
N ASN A 192 0.78 20.26 11.23
CA ASN A 192 2.10 20.20 11.85
C ASN A 192 2.83 18.88 11.63
N GLY A 193 2.24 17.97 10.86
CA GLY A 193 2.81 16.65 10.58
C GLY A 193 3.88 16.67 9.50
N HIS A 194 4.11 15.53 8.90
CA HIS A 194 5.06 15.33 7.81
C HIS A 194 4.38 15.05 6.47
N LEU A 195 5.07 15.38 5.39
CA LEU A 195 4.65 15.02 4.03
C LEU A 195 5.10 13.58 3.73
N PHE A 196 4.18 12.74 3.29
CA PHE A 196 4.50 11.44 2.72
C PHE A 196 4.24 11.44 1.21
N TYR A 197 5.31 11.40 0.43
CA TYR A 197 5.22 11.34 -1.03
C TYR A 197 5.46 9.92 -1.53
N ILE A 198 4.57 9.43 -2.40
CA ILE A 198 4.71 8.15 -3.09
C ILE A 198 4.79 8.43 -4.59
N GLY A 199 5.96 8.22 -5.18
CA GLY A 199 6.19 8.48 -6.60
C GLY A 199 7.61 8.21 -7.06
N THR A 200 7.93 8.58 -8.31
CA THR A 200 9.25 8.37 -8.94
C THR A 200 9.81 9.61 -9.60
N GLN A 201 9.11 10.73 -9.55
CA GLN A 201 9.42 11.86 -10.41
C GLN A 201 10.42 12.85 -9.82
N VAL A 202 10.49 12.96 -8.48
CA VAL A 202 11.53 13.75 -7.81
C VAL A 202 12.73 12.83 -7.62
N ARG A 203 13.70 12.96 -8.52
CA ARG A 203 14.81 11.99 -8.65
C ARG A 203 16.18 12.60 -8.93
N THR A 204 16.27 13.93 -9.05
CA THR A 204 17.56 14.61 -9.20
C THR A 204 17.97 15.25 -7.87
N GLU A 205 19.28 15.38 -7.63
CA GLU A 205 19.81 16.05 -6.45
C GLU A 205 19.29 17.48 -6.34
N LYS A 206 19.30 18.23 -7.45
CA LYS A 206 18.74 19.57 -7.52
C LYS A 206 17.24 19.61 -7.26
N GLY A 207 16.50 18.63 -7.77
CA GLY A 207 15.05 18.53 -7.57
C GLY A 207 14.69 18.26 -6.13
N ILE A 208 15.35 17.30 -5.49
CA ILE A 208 15.08 16.98 -4.08
C ILE A 208 15.47 18.14 -3.16
N GLN A 209 16.60 18.79 -3.40
CA GLN A 209 17.00 19.95 -2.60
C GLN A 209 15.95 21.05 -2.71
N ARG A 210 15.50 21.39 -3.92
CA ARG A 210 14.44 22.37 -4.13
C ARG A 210 13.13 21.99 -3.45
N LEU A 211 12.75 20.70 -3.47
CA LEU A 211 11.56 20.23 -2.75
C LEU A 211 11.74 20.45 -1.25
N LEU A 212 12.84 20.03 -0.65
CA LEU A 212 13.10 20.20 0.78
C LEU A 212 13.10 21.68 1.20
N ASP A 213 13.71 22.56 0.38
CA ASP A 213 13.69 24.00 0.61
C ASP A 213 12.25 24.55 0.58
N ASN A 214 11.45 24.13 -0.40
CA ASN A 214 10.05 24.55 -0.53
C ASN A 214 9.14 24.02 0.59
N LEU A 215 9.47 22.85 1.16
CA LEU A 215 8.74 22.29 2.31
C LEU A 215 8.98 23.08 3.60
N ASN A 216 10.00 23.94 3.63
CA ASN A 216 10.25 24.89 4.71
C ASN A 216 10.22 24.23 6.11
N GLY A 217 11.00 23.18 6.26
CA GLY A 217 11.14 22.42 7.51
C GLY A 217 10.10 21.35 7.78
N VAL A 218 9.12 21.13 6.90
CA VAL A 218 8.23 19.96 7.00
C VAL A 218 9.01 18.69 6.67
N PRO A 219 9.07 17.70 7.56
CA PRO A 219 9.78 16.46 7.28
C PRO A 219 9.20 15.74 6.07
N LEU A 220 10.06 15.21 5.20
CA LEU A 220 9.66 14.43 4.04
C LEU A 220 9.88 12.94 4.27
N ARG A 221 8.80 12.16 4.28
CA ARG A 221 8.83 10.72 4.09
C ARG A 221 8.63 10.46 2.59
N TYR A 222 9.55 9.72 1.96
CA TYR A 222 9.49 9.45 0.54
C TYR A 222 9.52 7.95 0.26
N SER A 223 8.47 7.43 -0.36
CA SER A 223 8.44 6.08 -0.92
C SER A 223 8.64 6.14 -2.43
N TYR A 224 9.83 5.75 -2.88
CA TYR A 224 10.11 5.61 -4.31
C TYR A 224 9.28 4.45 -4.88
N ALA A 225 8.35 4.73 -5.79
CA ALA A 225 7.43 3.74 -6.33
C ALA A 225 8.15 2.78 -7.31
N LEU A 226 8.97 1.90 -6.75
CA LEU A 226 9.73 0.85 -7.47
C LEU A 226 8.78 -0.17 -8.10
N GLU A 227 7.81 -0.62 -7.35
CA GLU A 227 6.73 -1.57 -7.64
C GLU A 227 7.23 -3.01 -7.85
N THR A 228 8.14 -3.26 -8.80
CA THR A 228 8.67 -4.59 -9.13
C THR A 228 10.17 -4.51 -9.44
N PHE A 229 10.86 -5.64 -9.29
CA PHE A 229 12.27 -5.75 -9.66
C PHE A 229 12.48 -6.17 -11.12
N ILE A 230 11.55 -6.98 -11.65
CA ILE A 230 11.62 -7.51 -13.03
C ILE A 230 10.52 -6.95 -13.92
N LYS A 231 10.64 -7.16 -15.24
CA LYS A 231 9.65 -6.75 -16.27
C LYS A 231 9.26 -5.27 -16.19
N ARG A 232 10.17 -4.44 -15.73
CA ARG A 232 9.90 -3.03 -15.47
C ARG A 232 9.50 -2.26 -16.71
N GLU A 233 10.15 -2.55 -17.85
CA GLU A 233 9.85 -1.92 -19.15
C GLU A 233 8.44 -2.25 -19.64
N GLU A 234 7.98 -3.47 -19.39
CA GLU A 234 6.64 -3.91 -19.77
C GLU A 234 5.56 -3.34 -18.84
N LEU A 235 5.89 -3.24 -17.55
CA LEU A 235 4.91 -2.91 -16.51
C LEU A 235 4.79 -1.41 -16.25
N HIS A 236 5.88 -0.66 -16.45
CA HIS A 236 5.94 0.78 -16.14
C HIS A 236 6.64 1.63 -17.20
N PRO A 237 6.23 1.64 -18.45
CA PRO A 237 6.99 2.27 -19.53
C PRO A 237 7.34 3.74 -19.29
N LEU A 238 6.59 4.44 -18.43
CA LEU A 238 6.84 5.84 -18.08
C LEU A 238 7.70 6.04 -16.81
N LYS A 239 7.98 4.98 -16.05
CA LYS A 239 8.75 5.03 -14.80
C LYS A 239 10.10 4.33 -14.94
N VAL A 240 10.45 3.90 -16.14
CA VAL A 240 11.59 3.00 -16.36
C VAL A 240 12.89 3.72 -16.11
N LEU A 241 13.62 3.19 -15.15
CA LEU A 241 15.06 3.31 -15.00
C LEU A 241 15.62 1.91 -14.76
N PRO A 242 16.83 1.61 -15.22
CA PRO A 242 17.53 0.42 -14.78
C PRO A 242 17.56 0.31 -13.26
N LEU A 243 17.49 -0.91 -12.74
CA LEU A 243 17.37 -1.09 -11.28
C LEU A 243 18.55 -0.47 -10.51
N ASP A 244 19.77 -0.56 -11.05
CA ASP A 244 20.94 0.01 -10.41
C ASP A 244 20.90 1.56 -10.38
N GLU A 245 20.37 2.20 -11.40
CA GLU A 245 20.12 3.65 -11.40
C GLU A 245 19.07 4.04 -10.35
N ILE A 246 18.07 3.18 -10.12
CA ILE A 246 17.09 3.40 -9.04
C ILE A 246 17.76 3.29 -7.67
N VAL A 247 18.62 2.29 -7.47
CA VAL A 247 19.39 2.14 -6.24
C VAL A 247 20.21 3.39 -5.96
N ASP A 248 20.89 3.92 -6.98
CA ASP A 248 21.68 5.15 -6.86
C ASP A 248 20.81 6.38 -6.59
N THR A 249 19.66 6.48 -7.26
CA THR A 249 18.68 7.55 -7.00
C THR A 249 18.17 7.50 -5.56
N VAL A 250 17.77 6.33 -5.06
CA VAL A 250 17.27 6.15 -3.69
C VAL A 250 18.36 6.48 -2.66
N ARG A 251 19.61 6.09 -2.94
CA ARG A 251 20.79 6.44 -2.09
C ARG A 251 21.00 7.94 -2.05
N MET A 252 20.99 8.61 -3.19
CA MET A 252 21.11 10.07 -3.31
C MET A 252 19.99 10.77 -2.55
N LEU A 253 18.74 10.37 -2.72
CA LEU A 253 17.59 10.94 -2.00
C LEU A 253 17.76 10.82 -0.48
N LYS A 254 18.20 9.66 0.01
CA LYS A 254 18.50 9.47 1.44
C LYS A 254 19.60 10.41 1.94
N GLN A 255 20.66 10.57 1.16
CA GLN A 255 21.79 11.44 1.51
C GLN A 255 21.44 12.94 1.47
N SER A 256 20.44 13.32 0.68
CA SER A 256 19.97 14.71 0.55
C SER A 256 19.13 15.21 1.74
N GLY A 257 18.89 14.38 2.76
CA GLY A 257 18.15 14.80 3.96
C GLY A 257 16.67 14.45 3.98
N VAL A 258 16.22 13.53 3.13
CA VAL A 258 14.89 12.93 3.26
C VAL A 258 14.79 12.25 4.63
N TRP A 259 13.81 12.68 5.44
CA TRP A 259 13.66 12.20 6.82
C TRP A 259 13.49 10.68 6.91
N LYS A 260 12.64 10.12 6.05
CA LYS A 260 12.40 8.67 5.97
C LYS A 260 12.35 8.23 4.52
N MET A 261 13.30 7.37 4.11
CA MET A 261 13.38 6.85 2.76
C MET A 261 12.84 5.43 2.68
N GLU A 262 11.91 5.22 1.77
CA GLU A 262 11.29 3.92 1.51
C GLU A 262 11.30 3.62 0.00
N TYR A 263 11.06 2.37 -0.37
CA TYR A 263 10.72 1.99 -1.74
C TYR A 263 9.41 1.22 -1.74
N GLY A 264 8.49 1.63 -2.61
CA GLY A 264 7.22 0.94 -2.81
C GLY A 264 7.45 -0.37 -3.54
N TYR A 265 7.05 -1.48 -2.95
CA TYR A 265 7.20 -2.80 -3.53
C TYR A 265 5.86 -3.54 -3.55
N MET A 266 5.60 -4.26 -4.63
CA MET A 266 4.32 -4.92 -4.88
C MET A 266 4.50 -6.44 -5.06
N PRO A 267 4.43 -7.22 -3.96
CA PRO A 267 4.45 -8.68 -4.02
C PRO A 267 3.37 -9.25 -4.93
N GLY A 268 3.70 -10.32 -5.63
CA GLY A 268 2.79 -11.05 -6.53
C GLY A 268 3.26 -11.12 -7.97
N ILE A 269 4.08 -10.14 -8.42
CA ILE A 269 4.56 -10.07 -9.80
C ILE A 269 5.95 -10.70 -9.95
N ASP A 270 6.87 -10.36 -9.06
CA ASP A 270 8.21 -10.95 -9.07
C ASP A 270 8.17 -12.40 -8.58
N ASN A 271 9.00 -13.27 -9.14
CA ASN A 271 9.25 -14.58 -8.54
C ASN A 271 10.19 -14.44 -7.32
N LEU A 272 10.22 -15.45 -6.47
CA LEU A 272 11.01 -15.43 -5.24
C LEU A 272 12.50 -15.27 -5.49
N GLU A 273 13.03 -15.88 -6.54
CA GLU A 273 14.45 -15.79 -6.88
C GLU A 273 14.85 -14.33 -7.20
N SER A 274 14.14 -13.69 -8.11
CA SER A 274 14.37 -12.28 -8.47
C SER A 274 14.19 -11.36 -7.27
N PHE A 275 13.20 -11.64 -6.42
CA PHE A 275 12.99 -10.91 -5.20
C PHE A 275 14.19 -11.01 -4.25
N TYR A 276 14.69 -12.23 -3.96
CA TYR A 276 15.82 -12.44 -3.06
C TYR A 276 17.09 -11.77 -3.56
N GLN A 277 17.36 -11.84 -4.87
CA GLN A 277 18.54 -11.25 -5.50
C GLN A 277 18.54 -9.72 -5.45
N ASN A 278 17.38 -9.08 -5.53
CA ASN A 278 17.29 -7.64 -5.73
C ASN A 278 16.90 -6.86 -4.47
N ALA A 279 16.13 -7.44 -3.54
CA ALA A 279 15.72 -6.76 -2.32
C ALA A 279 16.94 -6.33 -1.46
N CYS A 280 18.02 -7.12 -1.46
CA CYS A 280 19.23 -6.83 -0.71
C CYS A 280 19.94 -5.54 -1.17
N LYS A 281 19.75 -5.09 -2.43
CA LYS A 281 20.34 -3.85 -2.95
C LYS A 281 19.86 -2.60 -2.21
N PHE A 282 18.69 -2.69 -1.56
CA PHE A 282 18.05 -1.57 -0.83
C PHE A 282 18.27 -1.61 0.68
N LYS A 283 18.87 -2.68 1.23
CA LYS A 283 18.97 -2.93 2.67
C LYS A 283 19.42 -1.72 3.50
N ASP A 284 20.48 -1.06 3.06
CA ASP A 284 21.12 0.02 3.83
C ASP A 284 20.65 1.42 3.42
N ILE A 285 19.80 1.53 2.40
CA ILE A 285 19.39 2.81 1.81
C ILE A 285 17.92 3.13 1.99
N ALA A 286 17.04 2.12 1.98
CA ALA A 286 15.60 2.33 2.12
C ALA A 286 14.92 1.09 2.71
N ARG A 287 13.76 1.27 3.32
CA ARG A 287 12.89 0.18 3.77
C ARG A 287 11.79 -0.10 2.75
N PRO A 288 11.30 -1.33 2.64
CA PRO A 288 10.18 -1.61 1.77
C PRO A 288 8.87 -1.04 2.34
N HIS A 289 8.12 -0.37 1.49
CA HIS A 289 6.73 -0.04 1.68
C HIS A 289 5.92 -1.03 0.83
N VAL A 290 5.33 -2.03 1.46
CA VAL A 290 4.81 -3.21 0.77
C VAL A 290 3.31 -3.10 0.51
N SER A 291 2.90 -3.31 -0.75
CA SER A 291 1.50 -3.35 -1.17
C SER A 291 1.26 -4.59 -2.04
N ILE A 292 0.51 -5.57 -1.54
CA ILE A 292 0.26 -6.83 -2.27
C ILE A 292 -0.49 -6.55 -3.58
N PHE A 293 0.03 -7.08 -4.69
CA PHE A 293 -0.61 -6.97 -6.00
C PHE A 293 -1.97 -7.67 -6.02
N ARG A 294 -2.94 -7.01 -6.63
CA ARG A 294 -4.27 -7.56 -6.85
C ARG A 294 -4.70 -7.31 -8.28
N PRO A 295 -4.79 -8.35 -9.09
CA PRO A 295 -5.34 -8.23 -10.41
C PRO A 295 -6.84 -7.86 -10.32
N ILE A 296 -7.27 -6.98 -11.18
CA ILE A 296 -8.68 -6.55 -11.29
C ILE A 296 -9.36 -7.10 -12.54
N ASN A 297 -8.60 -7.76 -13.40
CA ASN A 297 -9.07 -8.38 -14.63
C ASN A 297 -8.14 -9.53 -15.05
N ALA A 298 -8.57 -10.30 -16.04
CA ALA A 298 -7.82 -11.47 -16.53
C ALA A 298 -6.44 -11.12 -17.10
N GLU A 299 -6.27 -9.93 -17.72
CA GLU A 299 -4.97 -9.51 -18.24
C GLU A 299 -3.98 -9.25 -17.10
N GLN A 300 -4.41 -8.61 -16.05
CA GLN A 300 -3.59 -8.39 -14.86
C GLN A 300 -3.29 -9.69 -14.11
N SER A 301 -4.19 -10.68 -14.16
CA SER A 301 -3.92 -12.00 -13.57
C SER A 301 -2.73 -12.71 -14.21
N LYS A 302 -2.44 -12.43 -15.49
CA LYS A 302 -1.26 -12.97 -16.19
C LYS A 302 0.07 -12.38 -15.68
N LEU A 303 0.02 -11.27 -14.96
CA LEU A 303 1.19 -10.64 -14.36
C LEU A 303 1.64 -11.33 -13.07
N VAL A 304 0.75 -12.10 -12.44
CA VAL A 304 1.06 -12.84 -11.21
C VAL A 304 2.12 -13.90 -11.52
N SER A 305 3.19 -13.93 -10.73
CA SER A 305 4.29 -14.90 -10.92
C SER A 305 3.84 -16.33 -10.65
N ASP A 306 4.51 -17.30 -11.28
CA ASP A 306 4.20 -18.73 -11.13
C ASP A 306 4.32 -19.17 -9.65
N ASP A 307 5.31 -18.66 -8.92
CA ASP A 307 5.48 -18.94 -7.49
C ASP A 307 4.25 -18.50 -6.69
N CYS A 308 3.77 -17.29 -6.96
CA CYS A 308 2.59 -16.74 -6.30
C CYS A 308 1.31 -17.45 -6.77
N GLN A 309 1.23 -17.84 -8.05
CA GLN A 309 0.10 -18.60 -8.57
C GLN A 309 0.03 -20.00 -7.97
N SER A 310 1.18 -20.64 -7.74
CA SER A 310 1.23 -22.00 -7.20
C SER A 310 0.77 -22.07 -5.75
N ASP A 311 1.26 -21.19 -4.88
CA ASP A 311 0.91 -21.10 -3.47
C ASP A 311 1.08 -19.65 -2.95
N PRO A 312 0.04 -18.80 -3.07
CA PRO A 312 0.15 -17.40 -2.72
C PRO A 312 0.46 -17.15 -1.25
N VAL A 313 0.02 -18.04 -0.36
CA VAL A 313 0.27 -17.89 1.09
C VAL A 313 1.73 -18.17 1.40
N ARG A 314 2.25 -19.30 0.94
CA ARG A 314 3.66 -19.64 1.12
C ARG A 314 4.58 -18.62 0.48
N TYR A 315 4.22 -18.13 -0.71
CA TYR A 315 4.94 -17.05 -1.39
C TYR A 315 5.04 -15.80 -0.51
N LEU A 316 3.92 -15.33 0.05
CA LEU A 316 3.89 -14.13 0.90
C LEU A 316 4.64 -14.36 2.23
N CYS A 317 4.51 -15.54 2.84
CA CYS A 317 5.25 -15.90 4.04
C CYS A 317 6.77 -15.88 3.80
N LYS A 318 7.24 -16.50 2.72
CA LYS A 318 8.67 -16.51 2.35
C LYS A 318 9.21 -15.09 2.09
N MET A 319 8.44 -14.24 1.42
CA MET A 319 8.84 -12.87 1.19
C MET A 319 8.94 -12.08 2.50
N ARG A 320 7.97 -12.25 3.41
CA ARG A 320 7.99 -11.62 4.73
C ARG A 320 9.21 -12.04 5.53
N GLU A 321 9.45 -13.34 5.67
CA GLU A 321 10.63 -13.84 6.38
C GLU A 321 11.93 -13.29 5.81
N HIS A 322 12.03 -13.22 4.48
CA HIS A 322 13.22 -12.66 3.84
C HIS A 322 13.40 -11.18 4.18
N PHE A 323 12.34 -10.38 4.11
CA PHE A 323 12.40 -8.98 4.50
C PHE A 323 12.77 -8.81 5.99
N GLU A 324 12.13 -9.56 6.88
CA GLU A 324 12.41 -9.48 8.31
C GLU A 324 13.87 -9.86 8.61
N LYS A 325 14.39 -10.90 7.96
CA LYS A 325 15.78 -11.29 8.06
C LYS A 325 16.72 -10.22 7.48
N LEU A 326 16.38 -9.65 6.33
CA LEU A 326 17.19 -8.66 5.64
C LEU A 326 17.34 -7.37 6.45
N TYR A 327 16.25 -6.91 7.07
CA TYR A 327 16.21 -5.65 7.81
C TYR A 327 16.42 -5.82 9.31
N GLY A 328 16.50 -7.05 9.81
CA GLY A 328 16.69 -7.35 11.23
C GLY A 328 15.53 -6.89 12.12
N CYS A 329 14.37 -6.63 11.52
CA CYS A 329 13.17 -6.17 12.22
C CYS A 329 11.92 -6.57 11.43
N PRO A 330 10.77 -6.62 12.09
CA PRO A 330 9.50 -6.84 11.42
C PRO A 330 9.24 -5.79 10.34
N ILE A 331 8.65 -6.23 9.22
CA ILE A 331 8.20 -5.34 8.16
C ILE A 331 6.77 -4.92 8.48
N TYR A 332 6.60 -3.62 8.67
CA TYR A 332 5.29 -3.06 8.94
C TYR A 332 4.51 -2.84 7.67
N GLY A 333 3.22 -3.14 7.75
CA GLY A 333 2.26 -2.55 6.87
C GLY A 333 2.23 -1.04 7.06
N ASN A 334 1.89 -0.34 6.02
CA ASN A 334 1.69 1.09 6.09
C ASN A 334 0.32 1.42 6.67
N ASN A 335 0.24 2.46 7.51
CA ASN A 335 -1.03 2.95 8.07
C ASN A 335 -1.91 3.68 7.05
N LEU A 336 -1.51 3.81 5.80
CA LEU A 336 -2.30 4.45 4.73
C LEU A 336 -3.68 3.81 4.48
N GLY A 337 -4.20 3.00 5.42
CA GLY A 337 -5.42 2.22 5.20
C GLY A 337 -5.29 1.38 3.93
N ASN A 338 -4.09 1.25 3.44
CA ASN A 338 -3.78 0.43 2.32
C ASN A 338 -3.98 -1.01 2.74
N LEU A 339 -5.13 -1.46 2.45
CA LEU A 339 -5.69 -2.79 2.51
C LEU A 339 -4.79 -3.86 1.87
N TRP A 340 -3.57 -3.51 1.55
CA TRP A 340 -2.65 -4.19 0.67
C TRP A 340 -1.32 -4.53 1.30
N THR A 341 -1.02 -3.92 2.45
CA THR A 341 0.25 -4.11 3.14
C THR A 341 0.27 -5.45 3.86
N PHE A 342 1.44 -5.96 4.17
CA PHE A 342 1.56 -7.06 5.13
C PHE A 342 0.92 -6.64 6.45
N PRO A 343 0.13 -7.50 7.09
CA PRO A 343 -0.49 -7.15 8.36
C PRO A 343 0.59 -6.90 9.40
N ILE A 344 0.36 -5.88 10.20
CA ILE A 344 1.11 -5.73 11.44
C ILE A 344 0.57 -6.80 12.38
N ASN A 345 1.45 -7.62 12.91
CA ASN A 345 1.05 -8.52 13.99
C ASN A 345 0.81 -7.72 15.26
N ARG A 346 -0.40 -7.20 15.43
CA ARG A 346 -0.80 -6.38 16.58
C ARG A 346 -0.90 -7.18 17.88
N ILE A 347 -0.91 -8.49 17.80
CA ILE A 347 -0.94 -9.36 18.97
C ILE A 347 0.43 -9.41 19.64
N ASN A 348 1.51 -9.17 18.89
CA ASN A 348 2.85 -9.10 19.45
C ASN A 348 3.23 -7.63 19.75
N PRO A 349 3.40 -7.23 21.03
CA PRO A 349 3.75 -5.87 21.40
C PRO A 349 5.03 -5.33 20.74
N ILE A 350 5.96 -6.23 20.37
CA ILE A 350 7.20 -5.87 19.66
C ILE A 350 6.89 -5.23 18.29
N PHE A 351 5.76 -5.56 17.71
CA PHE A 351 5.33 -5.04 16.42
C PHE A 351 4.42 -3.80 16.53
N MET A 352 3.96 -3.45 17.73
CA MET A 352 3.00 -2.37 17.95
C MET A 352 3.61 -0.96 17.82
N THR A 353 4.92 -0.81 18.03
CA THR A 353 5.53 0.51 18.14
C THR A 353 6.07 1.07 16.82
N GLY A 354 6.14 0.28 15.76
CA GLY A 354 6.70 0.72 14.48
C GLY A 354 8.19 1.08 14.53
N GLU A 355 8.76 1.14 15.70
CA GLU A 355 10.16 1.42 15.91
C GLU A 355 10.89 0.12 16.30
N PRO A 356 12.09 -0.12 15.79
CA PRO A 356 12.92 -1.19 16.31
C PRO A 356 13.10 -0.96 17.82
N PRO A 357 13.20 -2.02 18.65
CA PRO A 357 13.32 -1.90 20.10
C PRO A 357 14.50 -1.06 20.59
N ASN A 358 15.31 -0.53 19.72
CA ASN A 358 16.39 0.42 19.97
C ASN A 358 16.42 1.45 18.83
N GLY A 359 15.41 2.34 18.79
CA GLY A 359 15.53 3.57 18.03
C GLY A 359 16.63 4.44 18.62
N ARG A 360 17.82 4.34 18.12
CA ARG A 360 18.89 5.32 18.20
C ARG A 360 19.49 5.50 16.82
#